data_6e80813a8e7ef0e1990709c49eb05e96
#
_entry.id   6e80813a8e7ef0e1990709c49eb05e96
#
_cell.length_a   1.000
_cell.length_b   1.000
_cell.length_c   1.000
_cell.angle_alpha   90.00
_cell.angle_beta   90.00
_cell.angle_gamma   90.00
#
_symmetry.space_group_name_H-M   'P 1'
#
loop_
_entity.id
_entity.type
_entity.pdbx_description
1 polymer ?
#
loop_
_entity_poly.entity_id
_entity_poly.type
_entity_poly.pdbx_seq_one_letter_code
_entity_poly.pdbx_strand_id
1 'polypeptide(L)'
;MAQAETEKLTQILFGAALSRAVCTIGELGIADHIEAGSPQSVESLASATGTHERSLYRILRFLASHGIFQEKGHRQFDHTALSHCLRSDAGSSFRAATQMFHRLFPSWDGLHHSAITGEPGFNKVFGQPVFDYIGTHPELAPIFDAAMPAFHGHETGSMLEAYDFSASHVLADIGGGNGSLVGAVLQRYPKLKGLLFDLSHVVGRARESLKTYGVAERCSVIEGNFFESVPGGADTYLLRHIIHDWSDAQSVQILSNCRKVIPKGGRLLIIEAVVPTGNESSLAKDFDMVMMVLPGGIERTAEEYGRLLEQADFKLSSITPTTSLVSVVEGATRVRSSERKTLKTTRRLPINHGFPLPAPRRSTL
;
A
#
# COMPACT_ATOMS: atom_id res chain seq x y z
N MET A 1 -24.85 28.65 13.55
CA MET A 1 -24.38 27.24 13.49
C MET A 1 -24.98 26.51 12.29
N ALA A 2 -26.31 26.39 12.14
CA ALA A 2 -26.90 25.63 11.02
C ALA A 2 -26.48 26.09 9.60
N GLN A 3 -26.27 27.39 9.36
CA GLN A 3 -25.83 27.88 8.05
C GLN A 3 -24.40 27.49 7.70
N ALA A 4 -23.47 27.59 8.63
CA ALA A 4 -22.05 27.19 8.41
C ALA A 4 -21.92 25.67 8.17
N GLU A 5 -22.70 24.87 8.86
CA GLU A 5 -22.76 23.42 8.68
C GLU A 5 -23.34 23.04 7.32
N THR A 6 -24.39 23.74 6.88
CA THR A 6 -24.98 23.55 5.56
C THR A 6 -24.01 23.94 4.44
N GLU A 7 -23.30 25.06 4.59
CA GLU A 7 -22.26 25.50 3.64
C GLU A 7 -21.12 24.46 3.55
N LYS A 8 -20.64 23.95 4.71
CA LYS A 8 -19.61 22.91 4.73
C LYS A 8 -20.07 21.62 4.06
N LEU A 9 -21.30 21.17 4.33
CA LEU A 9 -21.85 19.97 3.69
C LEU A 9 -21.99 20.19 2.17
N THR A 10 -22.41 21.37 1.74
CA THR A 10 -22.47 21.75 0.33
C THR A 10 -21.10 21.68 -0.34
N GLN A 11 -20.05 22.19 0.31
CA GLN A 11 -18.67 22.10 -0.19
C GLN A 11 -18.22 20.64 -0.32
N ILE A 12 -18.55 19.77 0.64
CA ILE A 12 -18.24 18.33 0.57
C ILE A 12 -18.93 17.69 -0.63
N LEU A 13 -20.22 17.97 -0.86
CA LEU A 13 -20.95 17.45 -2.02
C LEU A 13 -20.37 17.91 -3.36
N PHE A 14 -19.84 19.14 -3.43
CA PHE A 14 -19.13 19.63 -4.61
C PHE A 14 -17.67 19.14 -4.73
N GLY A 15 -17.14 18.42 -3.74
CA GLY A 15 -15.82 17.82 -3.80
C GLY A 15 -15.63 16.88 -5.00
N ALA A 16 -16.70 16.19 -5.42
CA ALA A 16 -16.70 15.38 -6.63
C ALA A 16 -16.38 16.21 -7.89
N ALA A 17 -16.89 17.44 -7.99
CA ALA A 17 -16.59 18.33 -9.12
C ALA A 17 -15.11 18.75 -9.13
N LEU A 18 -14.51 18.97 -7.96
CA LEU A 18 -13.09 19.31 -7.84
C LEU A 18 -12.19 18.15 -8.32
N SER A 19 -12.44 16.94 -7.82
CA SER A 19 -11.69 15.75 -8.24
C SER A 19 -11.83 15.51 -9.75
N ARG A 20 -13.06 15.60 -10.28
CA ARG A 20 -13.30 15.45 -11.73
C ARG A 20 -12.61 16.52 -12.56
N ALA A 21 -12.58 17.78 -12.11
CA ALA A 21 -11.90 18.86 -12.81
C ALA A 21 -10.38 18.63 -12.86
N VAL A 22 -9.75 18.22 -11.75
CA VAL A 22 -8.32 17.86 -11.70
C VAL A 22 -8.00 16.72 -12.66
N CYS A 23 -8.79 15.64 -12.61
CA CYS A 23 -8.61 14.49 -13.49
C CYS A 23 -8.79 14.86 -14.98
N THR A 24 -9.75 15.73 -15.30
CA THR A 24 -9.97 16.22 -16.67
C THR A 24 -8.77 17.04 -17.17
N ILE A 25 -8.23 17.93 -16.36
CA ILE A 25 -7.05 18.73 -16.72
C ILE A 25 -5.81 17.84 -16.92
N GLY A 26 -5.63 16.82 -16.09
CA GLY A 26 -4.53 15.85 -16.25
C GLY A 26 -4.68 15.01 -17.53
N GLU A 27 -5.90 14.58 -17.88
CA GLU A 27 -6.19 13.86 -19.13
C GLU A 27 -5.89 14.74 -20.35
N LEU A 28 -6.30 16.02 -20.31
CA LEU A 28 -6.06 16.99 -21.39
C LEU A 28 -4.59 17.47 -21.46
N GLY A 29 -3.77 17.21 -20.43
CA GLY A 29 -2.38 17.62 -20.40
C GLY A 29 -2.16 19.13 -20.32
N ILE A 30 -3.13 19.89 -19.81
CA ILE A 30 -3.07 21.36 -19.78
C ILE A 30 -1.81 21.88 -19.08
N ALA A 31 -1.38 21.23 -18.01
CA ALA A 31 -0.21 21.64 -17.23
C ALA A 31 1.08 21.66 -18.05
N ASP A 32 1.22 20.80 -19.06
CA ASP A 32 2.42 20.74 -19.91
C ASP A 32 2.54 21.93 -20.87
N HIS A 33 1.45 22.67 -21.10
CA HIS A 33 1.41 23.84 -21.99
C HIS A 33 1.64 25.16 -21.24
N ILE A 34 1.97 25.11 -19.95
CA ILE A 34 2.29 26.28 -19.12
C ILE A 34 3.76 26.14 -18.68
N GLU A 35 4.59 27.14 -18.96
CA GLU A 35 5.92 27.24 -18.36
C GLU A 35 5.84 28.04 -17.06
N ALA A 36 6.53 27.57 -16.01
CA ALA A 36 6.52 28.23 -14.72
C ALA A 36 7.02 29.69 -14.82
N GLY A 37 6.23 30.64 -14.30
CA GLY A 37 6.53 32.06 -14.38
C GLY A 37 6.21 32.70 -15.73
N SER A 38 5.62 31.96 -16.68
CA SER A 38 5.18 32.45 -18.01
C SER A 38 3.70 32.16 -18.21
N PRO A 39 2.80 33.01 -17.66
CA PRO A 39 1.36 32.79 -17.74
C PRO A 39 0.86 32.62 -19.17
N GLN A 40 0.03 31.61 -19.40
CA GLN A 40 -0.56 31.32 -20.71
C GLN A 40 -2.03 31.74 -20.76
N SER A 41 -2.45 32.29 -21.91
CA SER A 41 -3.86 32.65 -22.08
C SER A 41 -4.71 31.40 -22.30
N VAL A 42 -5.97 31.45 -21.88
CA VAL A 42 -6.93 30.36 -22.10
C VAL A 42 -7.10 30.07 -23.58
N GLU A 43 -7.06 31.09 -24.44
CA GLU A 43 -7.14 30.94 -25.90
C GLU A 43 -6.00 30.10 -26.45
N SER A 44 -4.75 30.37 -25.96
CA SER A 44 -3.55 29.60 -26.33
C SER A 44 -3.67 28.15 -25.85
N LEU A 45 -4.05 27.94 -24.58
CA LEU A 45 -4.23 26.62 -24.00
C LEU A 45 -5.33 25.82 -24.71
N ALA A 46 -6.45 26.47 -25.04
CA ALA A 46 -7.56 25.81 -25.74
C ALA A 46 -7.15 25.42 -27.18
N SER A 47 -6.42 26.27 -27.87
CA SER A 47 -5.88 25.96 -29.20
C SER A 47 -4.89 24.79 -29.16
N ALA A 48 -3.97 24.78 -28.20
CA ALA A 48 -2.95 23.74 -28.05
C ALA A 48 -3.54 22.37 -27.73
N THR A 49 -4.67 22.32 -27.03
CA THR A 49 -5.27 21.07 -26.52
C THR A 49 -6.57 20.69 -27.24
N GLY A 50 -7.00 21.47 -28.24
CA GLY A 50 -8.25 21.24 -28.97
C GLY A 50 -9.51 21.35 -28.11
N THR A 51 -9.46 22.15 -27.02
CA THR A 51 -10.58 22.28 -26.08
C THR A 51 -11.42 23.51 -26.39
N HIS A 52 -12.66 23.50 -25.89
CA HIS A 52 -13.55 24.66 -25.99
C HIS A 52 -13.14 25.74 -24.98
N GLU A 53 -12.67 26.89 -25.48
CA GLU A 53 -12.08 27.99 -24.71
C GLU A 53 -12.89 28.40 -23.48
N ARG A 54 -14.21 28.71 -23.67
CA ARG A 54 -15.06 29.16 -22.57
C ARG A 54 -15.21 28.08 -21.48
N SER A 55 -15.27 26.82 -21.87
CA SER A 55 -15.37 25.70 -20.92
C SER A 55 -14.06 25.50 -20.18
N LEU A 56 -12.93 25.55 -20.87
CA LEU A 56 -11.60 25.46 -20.27
C LEU A 56 -11.39 26.60 -19.25
N TYR A 57 -11.76 27.85 -19.60
CA TYR A 57 -11.70 28.97 -18.66
C TYR A 57 -12.48 28.69 -17.37
N ARG A 58 -13.70 28.17 -17.49
CA ARG A 58 -14.53 27.86 -16.31
C ARG A 58 -13.89 26.81 -15.42
N ILE A 59 -13.25 25.79 -15.99
CA ILE A 59 -12.54 24.75 -15.25
C ILE A 59 -11.30 25.37 -14.59
N LEU A 60 -10.46 26.10 -15.32
CA LEU A 60 -9.22 26.66 -14.78
C LEU A 60 -9.47 27.68 -13.67
N ARG A 61 -10.45 28.57 -13.80
CA ARG A 61 -10.79 29.51 -12.72
C ARG A 61 -11.34 28.81 -11.47
N PHE A 62 -12.08 27.70 -11.65
CA PHE A 62 -12.55 26.87 -10.55
C PHE A 62 -11.37 26.21 -9.85
N LEU A 63 -10.43 25.63 -10.58
CA LEU A 63 -9.19 25.04 -10.03
C LEU A 63 -8.30 26.11 -9.38
N ALA A 64 -8.25 27.33 -9.94
CA ALA A 64 -7.51 28.44 -9.34
C ALA A 64 -8.11 28.88 -7.99
N SER A 65 -9.45 28.85 -7.84
CA SER A 65 -10.09 29.13 -6.56
C SER A 65 -9.79 28.10 -5.46
N HIS A 66 -9.27 26.92 -5.86
CA HIS A 66 -8.77 25.86 -4.98
C HIS A 66 -7.23 25.80 -4.93
N GLY A 67 -6.52 26.81 -5.44
CA GLY A 67 -5.07 26.91 -5.38
C GLY A 67 -4.30 25.95 -6.30
N ILE A 68 -4.97 25.27 -7.24
CA ILE A 68 -4.32 24.31 -8.15
C ILE A 68 -3.62 25.03 -9.30
N PHE A 69 -4.20 26.09 -9.84
CA PHE A 69 -3.55 27.02 -10.75
C PHE A 69 -3.62 28.42 -10.17
N GLN A 70 -2.93 29.38 -10.77
CA GLN A 70 -3.04 30.79 -10.41
C GLN A 70 -3.44 31.62 -11.64
N GLU A 71 -4.53 32.35 -11.56
CA GLU A 71 -4.91 33.33 -12.58
C GLU A 71 -4.08 34.62 -12.37
N LYS A 72 -3.20 34.93 -13.33
CA LYS A 72 -2.32 36.12 -13.39
C LYS A 72 -2.87 37.10 -14.39
N GLY A 73 -3.77 38.01 -13.97
CA GLY A 73 -4.50 38.86 -14.88
C GLY A 73 -5.67 38.13 -15.56
N HIS A 74 -6.46 38.85 -16.34
CA HIS A 74 -7.69 38.30 -16.91
C HIS A 74 -7.39 37.15 -17.88
N ARG A 75 -7.93 35.95 -17.58
CA ARG A 75 -7.86 34.73 -18.42
C ARG A 75 -6.44 34.25 -18.73
N GLN A 76 -5.44 34.57 -17.89
CA GLN A 76 -4.09 34.05 -17.99
C GLN A 76 -3.76 33.21 -16.77
N PHE A 77 -3.26 32.01 -16.98
CA PHE A 77 -2.98 31.04 -15.92
C PHE A 77 -1.49 30.69 -15.85
N ASP A 78 -1.01 30.57 -14.61
CA ASP A 78 0.33 30.13 -14.27
C ASP A 78 0.27 28.97 -13.28
N HIS A 79 1.40 28.28 -13.11
CA HIS A 79 1.52 27.20 -12.15
C HIS A 79 1.49 27.68 -10.70
N THR A 80 0.94 26.82 -9.85
CA THR A 80 1.25 26.72 -8.43
C THR A 80 2.11 25.45 -8.20
N ALA A 81 2.55 25.23 -6.97
CA ALA A 81 3.21 23.98 -6.61
C ALA A 81 2.34 22.73 -6.89
N LEU A 82 1.01 22.85 -6.71
CA LEU A 82 0.07 21.75 -6.97
C LEU A 82 -0.06 21.44 -8.46
N SER A 83 -0.29 22.45 -9.31
CA SER A 83 -0.40 22.21 -10.75
C SER A 83 0.93 21.79 -11.38
N HIS A 84 2.06 22.17 -10.80
CA HIS A 84 3.37 21.68 -11.26
C HIS A 84 3.47 20.16 -11.15
N CYS A 85 2.87 19.55 -10.12
CA CYS A 85 2.79 18.08 -9.98
C CYS A 85 1.95 17.40 -11.09
N LEU A 86 1.14 18.15 -11.85
CA LEU A 86 0.34 17.61 -12.96
C LEU A 86 1.12 17.59 -14.29
N ARG A 87 2.33 18.13 -14.34
CA ARG A 87 3.21 18.10 -15.53
C ARG A 87 3.76 16.69 -15.75
N SER A 88 3.90 16.31 -17.00
CA SER A 88 4.49 15.01 -17.39
C SER A 88 5.97 14.89 -17.05
N ASP A 89 6.70 16.02 -17.03
CA ASP A 89 8.14 16.11 -16.76
C ASP A 89 8.48 16.39 -15.28
N ALA A 90 7.48 16.48 -14.40
CA ALA A 90 7.72 16.67 -12.98
C ALA A 90 8.38 15.41 -12.37
N GLY A 91 9.37 15.59 -11.48
CA GLY A 91 10.08 14.47 -10.83
C GLY A 91 9.17 13.53 -10.01
N SER A 92 8.01 14.03 -9.57
CA SER A 92 6.94 13.25 -8.92
C SER A 92 5.62 13.59 -9.61
N SER A 93 5.49 13.23 -10.90
CA SER A 93 4.33 13.54 -11.71
C SER A 93 3.09 12.77 -11.24
N PHE A 94 1.99 13.49 -10.98
CA PHE A 94 0.67 12.94 -10.73
C PHE A 94 -0.19 12.86 -12.00
N ARG A 95 0.33 13.20 -13.17
CA ARG A 95 -0.43 13.18 -14.42
C ARG A 95 -1.03 11.81 -14.71
N ALA A 96 -0.22 10.74 -14.68
CA ALA A 96 -0.71 9.39 -14.91
C ALA A 96 -1.75 8.97 -13.87
N ALA A 97 -1.59 9.36 -12.60
CA ALA A 97 -2.58 9.12 -11.56
C ALA A 97 -3.91 9.82 -11.86
N THR A 98 -3.89 11.08 -12.31
CA THR A 98 -5.12 11.78 -12.71
C THR A 98 -5.79 11.15 -13.93
N GLN A 99 -5.02 10.64 -14.89
CA GLN A 99 -5.53 9.91 -16.05
C GLN A 99 -6.18 8.58 -15.64
N MET A 100 -5.53 7.82 -14.76
CA MET A 100 -6.08 6.60 -14.19
C MET A 100 -7.42 6.87 -13.48
N PHE A 101 -7.44 7.83 -12.56
CA PHE A 101 -8.67 8.22 -11.87
C PHE A 101 -9.75 8.75 -12.82
N HIS A 102 -9.38 9.47 -13.88
CA HIS A 102 -10.34 9.93 -14.89
C HIS A 102 -11.10 8.75 -15.50
N ARG A 103 -10.39 7.68 -15.85
CA ARG A 103 -10.95 6.49 -16.52
C ARG A 103 -11.70 5.56 -15.56
N LEU A 104 -11.22 5.43 -14.33
CA LEU A 104 -11.80 4.54 -13.32
C LEU A 104 -12.87 5.24 -12.46
N PHE A 105 -13.06 6.55 -12.60
CA PHE A 105 -14.00 7.31 -11.79
C PHE A 105 -15.44 6.76 -11.81
N PRO A 106 -15.97 6.23 -12.93
CA PRO A 106 -17.33 5.67 -12.95
C PRO A 106 -17.55 4.55 -11.92
N SER A 107 -16.50 3.88 -11.45
CA SER A 107 -16.60 2.85 -10.39
C SER A 107 -17.25 3.38 -9.10
N TRP A 108 -17.13 4.69 -8.81
CA TRP A 108 -17.77 5.31 -7.64
C TRP A 108 -19.30 5.34 -7.70
N ASP A 109 -19.90 5.21 -8.89
CA ASP A 109 -21.35 5.03 -9.02
C ASP A 109 -21.80 3.69 -8.40
N GLY A 110 -20.87 2.74 -8.24
CA GLY A 110 -21.05 1.47 -7.57
C GLY A 110 -20.90 1.52 -6.03
N LEU A 111 -20.55 2.67 -5.42
CA LEU A 111 -20.32 2.75 -3.97
C LEU A 111 -21.53 2.32 -3.14
N HIS A 112 -22.74 2.69 -3.58
CA HIS A 112 -23.99 2.26 -2.92
C HIS A 112 -24.14 0.73 -2.95
N HIS A 113 -23.76 0.08 -4.06
CA HIS A 113 -23.75 -1.37 -4.18
C HIS A 113 -22.74 -1.98 -3.20
N SER A 114 -21.50 -1.45 -3.13
CA SER A 114 -20.49 -1.91 -2.18
C SER A 114 -20.98 -1.83 -0.73
N ALA A 115 -21.64 -0.73 -0.36
CA ALA A 115 -22.16 -0.55 0.99
C ALA A 115 -23.26 -1.55 1.38
N ILE A 116 -24.04 -2.06 0.43
CA ILE A 116 -25.12 -3.05 0.67
C ILE A 116 -24.62 -4.47 0.62
N THR A 117 -23.70 -4.79 -0.30
CA THR A 117 -23.35 -6.18 -0.62
C THR A 117 -21.97 -6.59 -0.14
N GLY A 118 -21.06 -5.63 0.13
CA GLY A 118 -19.64 -5.88 0.35
C GLY A 118 -18.84 -6.17 -0.93
N GLU A 119 -19.49 -6.21 -2.10
CA GLU A 119 -18.83 -6.46 -3.38
C GLU A 119 -18.27 -5.17 -3.98
N PRO A 120 -17.15 -5.21 -4.74
CA PRO A 120 -16.57 -4.02 -5.35
C PRO A 120 -17.54 -3.26 -6.27
N GLY A 121 -17.62 -1.96 -6.09
CA GLY A 121 -18.42 -1.08 -6.96
C GLY A 121 -17.97 -1.15 -8.42
N PHE A 122 -16.67 -1.34 -8.64
CA PHE A 122 -16.07 -1.53 -9.95
C PHE A 122 -16.70 -2.71 -10.69
N ASN A 123 -16.80 -3.87 -10.05
CA ASN A 123 -17.38 -5.07 -10.67
C ASN A 123 -18.83 -4.83 -11.09
N LYS A 124 -19.59 -4.07 -10.28
CA LYS A 124 -20.97 -3.70 -10.62
C LYS A 124 -21.06 -2.81 -11.85
N VAL A 125 -20.12 -1.89 -12.03
CA VAL A 125 -20.15 -0.89 -13.11
C VAL A 125 -19.53 -1.44 -14.39
N PHE A 126 -18.40 -2.14 -14.30
CA PHE A 126 -17.61 -2.60 -15.43
C PHE A 126 -17.82 -4.08 -15.78
N GLY A 127 -18.54 -4.85 -14.94
CA GLY A 127 -18.92 -6.23 -15.20
C GLY A 127 -17.82 -7.27 -14.96
N GLN A 128 -16.65 -6.88 -14.50
CA GLN A 128 -15.51 -7.76 -14.20
C GLN A 128 -14.57 -7.12 -13.17
N PRO A 129 -13.67 -7.88 -12.52
CA PRO A 129 -12.67 -7.34 -11.60
C PRO A 129 -11.72 -6.34 -12.25
N VAL A 130 -11.22 -5.38 -11.49
CA VAL A 130 -10.42 -4.26 -12.02
C VAL A 130 -9.13 -4.72 -12.72
N PHE A 131 -8.43 -5.72 -12.19
CA PHE A 131 -7.21 -6.24 -12.81
C PHE A 131 -7.48 -7.00 -14.10
N ASP A 132 -8.59 -7.73 -14.18
CA ASP A 132 -9.05 -8.40 -15.41
C ASP A 132 -9.43 -7.35 -16.46
N TYR A 133 -10.12 -6.28 -16.03
CA TYR A 133 -10.47 -5.16 -16.90
C TYR A 133 -9.23 -4.48 -17.48
N ILE A 134 -8.23 -4.17 -16.67
CA ILE A 134 -6.95 -3.60 -17.13
C ILE A 134 -6.25 -4.56 -18.08
N GLY A 135 -6.26 -5.86 -17.80
CA GLY A 135 -5.66 -6.90 -18.65
C GLY A 135 -6.31 -7.01 -20.03
N THR A 136 -7.61 -6.71 -20.15
CA THR A 136 -8.37 -6.71 -21.41
C THR A 136 -8.40 -5.36 -22.13
N HIS A 137 -7.85 -4.29 -21.51
CA HIS A 137 -7.80 -2.93 -22.06
C HIS A 137 -6.33 -2.45 -22.12
N PRO A 138 -5.60 -2.82 -23.20
CA PRO A 138 -4.16 -2.60 -23.30
C PRO A 138 -3.73 -1.11 -23.20
N GLU A 139 -4.64 -0.19 -23.48
CA GLU A 139 -4.43 1.25 -23.32
C GLU A 139 -4.39 1.71 -21.86
N LEU A 140 -4.94 0.92 -20.92
CA LEU A 140 -4.96 1.26 -19.50
C LEU A 140 -3.70 0.79 -18.75
N ALA A 141 -3.12 -0.34 -19.15
CA ALA A 141 -1.98 -0.91 -18.45
C ALA A 141 -0.79 0.06 -18.35
N PRO A 142 -0.38 0.80 -19.41
CA PRO A 142 0.70 1.79 -19.31
C PRO A 142 0.36 2.96 -18.37
N ILE A 143 -0.92 3.38 -18.35
CA ILE A 143 -1.38 4.46 -17.47
C ILE A 143 -1.34 3.99 -16.02
N PHE A 144 -1.81 2.78 -15.74
CA PHE A 144 -1.78 2.18 -14.41
C PHE A 144 -0.34 2.04 -13.91
N ASP A 145 0.56 1.44 -14.72
CA ASP A 145 1.98 1.28 -14.39
C ASP A 145 2.67 2.64 -14.13
N ALA A 146 2.33 3.68 -14.89
CA ALA A 146 2.87 5.02 -14.71
C ALA A 146 2.26 5.78 -13.52
N ALA A 147 1.05 5.42 -13.08
CA ALA A 147 0.38 6.03 -11.93
C ALA A 147 0.93 5.51 -10.59
N MET A 148 1.34 4.24 -10.51
CA MET A 148 1.79 3.63 -9.25
C MET A 148 2.97 4.37 -8.59
N PRO A 149 4.00 4.83 -9.31
CA PRO A 149 5.06 5.64 -8.70
C PRO A 149 4.61 6.95 -8.04
N ALA A 150 3.51 7.55 -8.51
CA ALA A 150 2.97 8.76 -7.90
C ALA A 150 2.46 8.50 -6.47
N PHE A 151 1.90 7.33 -6.21
CA PHE A 151 1.40 6.95 -4.88
C PHE A 151 2.49 6.32 -4.02
N HIS A 152 3.37 5.51 -4.60
CA HIS A 152 4.31 4.65 -3.87
C HIS A 152 5.79 5.08 -4.00
N GLY A 153 6.11 6.08 -4.85
CA GLY A 153 7.50 6.44 -5.18
C GLY A 153 8.37 6.86 -3.98
N HIS A 154 7.77 7.46 -2.95
CA HIS A 154 8.48 7.91 -1.75
C HIS A 154 8.54 6.85 -0.64
N GLU A 155 7.77 5.77 -0.73
CA GLU A 155 7.63 4.79 0.35
C GLU A 155 8.89 3.98 0.59
N THR A 156 9.60 3.61 -0.49
CA THR A 156 10.82 2.80 -0.37
C THR A 156 11.90 3.54 0.43
N GLY A 157 12.12 4.82 0.16
CA GLY A 157 13.06 5.65 0.92
C GLY A 157 12.65 5.76 2.40
N SER A 158 11.39 6.12 2.64
CA SER A 158 10.83 6.25 3.99
C SER A 158 10.90 4.96 4.79
N MET A 159 10.65 3.82 4.15
CA MET A 159 10.77 2.50 4.77
C MET A 159 12.23 2.17 5.12
N LEU A 160 13.18 2.45 4.23
CA LEU A 160 14.61 2.22 4.48
C LEU A 160 15.20 3.11 5.58
N GLU A 161 14.59 4.27 5.83
CA GLU A 161 14.93 5.14 6.96
C GLU A 161 14.32 4.65 8.28
N ALA A 162 13.12 4.09 8.21
CA ALA A 162 12.36 3.67 9.40
C ALA A 162 12.70 2.27 9.90
N TYR A 163 13.18 1.37 9.04
CA TYR A 163 13.39 -0.04 9.37
C TYR A 163 14.81 -0.53 9.04
N ASP A 164 15.46 -1.20 10.01
CA ASP A 164 16.81 -1.74 9.85
C ASP A 164 16.79 -3.21 9.41
N PHE A 165 17.29 -3.47 8.20
CA PHE A 165 17.44 -4.81 7.63
C PHE A 165 18.81 -5.46 7.93
N SER A 166 19.69 -4.83 8.72
CA SER A 166 21.06 -5.30 8.96
C SER A 166 21.14 -6.68 9.61
N ALA A 167 20.10 -7.07 10.35
CA ALA A 167 19.99 -8.39 10.98
C ALA A 167 19.49 -9.49 10.04
N SER A 168 19.12 -9.17 8.79
CA SER A 168 18.68 -10.13 7.79
C SER A 168 19.88 -10.64 6.97
N HIS A 169 19.83 -11.92 6.55
CA HIS A 169 20.81 -12.51 5.66
C HIS A 169 20.23 -12.74 4.25
N VAL A 170 18.98 -13.19 4.19
CA VAL A 170 18.24 -13.39 2.95
C VAL A 170 16.83 -12.79 3.10
N LEU A 171 16.51 -11.83 2.25
CA LEU A 171 15.20 -11.19 2.16
C LEU A 171 14.41 -11.80 1.01
N ALA A 172 13.22 -12.33 1.27
CA ALA A 172 12.25 -12.73 0.25
C ALA A 172 11.20 -11.62 0.07
N ASP A 173 11.10 -11.07 -1.12
CA ASP A 173 10.08 -10.10 -1.54
C ASP A 173 8.96 -10.87 -2.26
N ILE A 174 7.85 -11.08 -1.57
CA ILE A 174 6.71 -11.89 -2.02
C ILE A 174 5.67 -10.99 -2.69
N GLY A 175 5.41 -11.22 -3.97
CA GLY A 175 4.71 -10.29 -4.83
C GLY A 175 5.56 -9.06 -5.15
N GLY A 176 6.87 -9.28 -5.36
CA GLY A 176 7.86 -8.21 -5.49
C GLY A 176 7.77 -7.38 -6.77
N GLY A 177 6.84 -7.68 -7.66
CA GLY A 177 6.54 -6.91 -8.86
C GLY A 177 7.76 -6.73 -9.77
N ASN A 178 8.09 -5.49 -10.05
CA ASN A 178 9.25 -5.12 -10.88
C ASN A 178 10.60 -5.19 -10.12
N GLY A 179 10.63 -5.60 -8.86
CA GLY A 179 11.85 -5.73 -8.07
C GLY A 179 12.46 -4.42 -7.56
N SER A 180 11.77 -3.30 -7.68
CA SER A 180 12.29 -1.99 -7.23
C SER A 180 12.55 -1.94 -5.73
N LEU A 181 11.66 -2.55 -4.92
CA LEU A 181 11.82 -2.57 -3.47
C LEU A 181 13.01 -3.43 -3.04
N VAL A 182 13.04 -4.71 -3.43
CA VAL A 182 14.16 -5.59 -3.09
C VAL A 182 15.48 -5.05 -3.65
N GLY A 183 15.47 -4.46 -4.84
CA GLY A 183 16.63 -3.80 -5.44
C GLY A 183 17.20 -2.69 -4.56
N ALA A 184 16.36 -1.78 -4.10
CA ALA A 184 16.76 -0.67 -3.22
C ALA A 184 17.24 -1.18 -1.84
N VAL A 185 16.58 -2.19 -1.26
CA VAL A 185 17.04 -2.81 0.00
C VAL A 185 18.41 -3.44 -0.17
N LEU A 186 18.63 -4.24 -1.22
CA LEU A 186 19.93 -4.87 -1.47
C LEU A 186 21.04 -3.86 -1.79
N GLN A 187 20.71 -2.74 -2.45
CA GLN A 187 21.67 -1.67 -2.68
C GLN A 187 22.11 -1.02 -1.35
N ARG A 188 21.17 -0.79 -0.44
CA ARG A 188 21.44 -0.21 0.89
C ARG A 188 22.20 -1.17 1.82
N TYR A 189 21.98 -2.51 1.69
CA TYR A 189 22.57 -3.56 2.53
C TYR A 189 23.41 -4.51 1.68
N PRO A 190 24.71 -4.22 1.45
CA PRO A 190 25.54 -4.99 0.49
C PRO A 190 25.76 -6.48 0.84
N LYS A 191 25.60 -6.86 2.10
CA LYS A 191 25.78 -8.26 2.55
C LYS A 191 24.50 -9.09 2.43
N LEU A 192 23.34 -8.42 2.26
CA LEU A 192 22.05 -9.07 2.15
C LEU A 192 21.89 -9.72 0.78
N LYS A 193 21.32 -10.92 0.74
CA LYS A 193 20.87 -11.59 -0.48
C LYS A 193 19.37 -11.41 -0.63
N GLY A 194 18.89 -11.40 -1.86
CA GLY A 194 17.48 -11.24 -2.21
C GLY A 194 16.91 -12.47 -2.86
N LEU A 195 15.62 -12.63 -2.70
CA LEU A 195 14.78 -13.55 -3.42
C LEU A 195 13.51 -12.77 -3.80
N LEU A 196 13.26 -12.61 -5.09
CA LEU A 196 12.04 -12.00 -5.61
C LEU A 196 11.12 -13.12 -6.08
N PHE A 197 9.87 -13.08 -5.64
CA PHE A 197 8.86 -14.06 -6.00
C PHE A 197 7.61 -13.39 -6.51
N ASP A 198 7.18 -13.72 -7.73
CA ASP A 198 5.97 -13.21 -8.36
C ASP A 198 5.52 -14.12 -9.51
N LEU A 199 4.38 -13.79 -10.12
CA LEU A 199 3.83 -14.51 -11.27
C LEU A 199 4.78 -14.45 -12.48
N SER A 200 4.76 -15.48 -13.32
CA SER A 200 5.69 -15.64 -14.45
C SER A 200 5.69 -14.46 -15.43
N HIS A 201 4.54 -13.87 -15.70
CA HIS A 201 4.41 -12.71 -16.59
C HIS A 201 4.94 -11.39 -15.96
N VAL A 202 5.13 -11.35 -14.63
CA VAL A 202 5.62 -10.17 -13.89
C VAL A 202 7.14 -10.19 -13.78
N VAL A 203 7.75 -11.32 -13.47
CA VAL A 203 9.18 -11.45 -13.13
C VAL A 203 10.13 -11.09 -14.28
N GLY A 204 9.66 -11.08 -15.52
CA GLY A 204 10.49 -10.67 -16.67
C GLY A 204 11.04 -9.25 -16.54
N ARG A 205 10.22 -8.32 -16.05
CA ARG A 205 10.60 -6.92 -15.80
C ARG A 205 11.52 -6.76 -14.58
N ALA A 206 11.38 -7.63 -13.58
CA ALA A 206 12.18 -7.58 -12.38
C ALA A 206 13.67 -7.84 -12.65
N ARG A 207 14.00 -8.77 -13.55
CA ARG A 207 15.40 -9.07 -13.90
C ARG A 207 16.15 -7.86 -14.46
N GLU A 208 15.49 -7.04 -15.29
CA GLU A 208 16.08 -5.83 -15.84
C GLU A 208 16.24 -4.73 -14.77
N SER A 209 15.23 -4.54 -13.95
CA SER A 209 15.29 -3.60 -12.83
C SER A 209 16.44 -3.94 -11.86
N LEU A 210 16.61 -5.22 -11.48
CA LEU A 210 17.69 -5.65 -10.60
C LEU A 210 19.10 -5.41 -11.18
N LYS A 211 19.26 -5.46 -12.50
CA LYS A 211 20.52 -5.06 -13.16
C LYS A 211 20.75 -3.55 -13.01
N THR A 212 19.72 -2.74 -13.20
CA THR A 212 19.80 -1.28 -13.02
C THR A 212 20.22 -0.90 -11.60
N TYR A 213 19.72 -1.64 -10.57
CA TYR A 213 20.18 -1.48 -9.19
C TYR A 213 21.58 -2.06 -8.91
N GLY A 214 22.20 -2.79 -9.85
CA GLY A 214 23.50 -3.42 -9.68
C GLY A 214 23.51 -4.58 -8.68
N VAL A 215 22.37 -5.25 -8.49
CA VAL A 215 22.18 -6.30 -7.46
C VAL A 215 21.75 -7.65 -8.02
N ALA A 216 21.69 -7.80 -9.35
CA ALA A 216 21.22 -9.02 -10.02
C ALA A 216 21.93 -10.29 -9.57
N GLU A 217 23.25 -10.22 -9.33
CA GLU A 217 24.06 -11.38 -8.86
C GLU A 217 23.74 -11.81 -7.42
N ARG A 218 23.03 -10.97 -6.66
CA ARG A 218 22.68 -11.23 -5.26
C ARG A 218 21.17 -11.44 -5.04
N CYS A 219 20.36 -11.41 -6.13
CA CYS A 219 18.92 -11.58 -6.06
C CYS A 219 18.45 -12.69 -7.00
N SER A 220 17.92 -13.76 -6.45
CA SER A 220 17.28 -14.84 -7.22
C SER A 220 15.84 -14.41 -7.55
N VAL A 221 15.43 -14.67 -8.81
CA VAL A 221 14.05 -14.40 -9.27
C VAL A 221 13.35 -15.74 -9.49
N ILE A 222 12.27 -15.98 -8.75
CA ILE A 222 11.49 -17.21 -8.73
C ILE A 222 10.06 -16.91 -9.15
N GLU A 223 9.52 -17.73 -10.04
CA GLU A 223 8.15 -17.65 -10.53
C GLU A 223 7.23 -18.52 -9.68
N GLY A 224 6.01 -18.04 -9.40
CA GLY A 224 5.01 -18.85 -8.72
C GLY A 224 3.81 -18.02 -8.23
N ASN A 225 2.90 -18.70 -7.55
CA ASN A 225 1.67 -18.14 -7.02
C ASN A 225 1.68 -18.24 -5.48
N PHE A 226 1.65 -17.12 -4.78
CA PHE A 226 1.67 -17.08 -3.31
C PHE A 226 0.43 -17.73 -2.66
N PHE A 227 -0.66 -17.91 -3.40
CA PHE A 227 -1.82 -18.69 -2.91
C PHE A 227 -1.53 -20.19 -2.84
N GLU A 228 -0.61 -20.69 -3.64
CA GLU A 228 -0.24 -22.10 -3.66
C GLU A 228 0.92 -22.36 -2.69
N SER A 229 2.01 -21.62 -2.86
CA SER A 229 3.20 -21.74 -2.04
C SER A 229 4.09 -20.51 -2.19
N VAL A 230 5.04 -20.33 -1.25
CA VAL A 230 6.13 -19.36 -1.36
C VAL A 230 7.47 -20.06 -1.19
N PRO A 231 8.56 -19.56 -1.80
CA PRO A 231 9.86 -20.18 -1.71
C PRO A 231 10.44 -20.09 -0.29
N GLY A 232 11.11 -21.15 0.14
CA GLY A 232 11.90 -21.16 1.38
C GLY A 232 13.31 -20.60 1.19
N GLY A 233 14.08 -20.53 2.28
CA GLY A 233 15.49 -20.16 2.26
C GLY A 233 15.79 -18.70 2.64
N ALA A 234 14.79 -17.92 2.98
CA ALA A 234 14.94 -16.59 3.54
C ALA A 234 14.70 -16.58 5.06
N ASP A 235 15.28 -15.62 5.75
CA ASP A 235 15.04 -15.34 7.17
C ASP A 235 14.12 -14.12 7.39
N THR A 236 13.89 -13.34 6.36
CA THR A 236 12.97 -12.20 6.35
C THR A 236 12.11 -12.28 5.10
N TYR A 237 10.78 -12.27 5.30
CA TYR A 237 9.78 -12.27 4.24
C TYR A 237 9.06 -10.95 4.25
N LEU A 238 8.94 -10.33 3.08
CA LEU A 238 8.34 -9.02 2.91
C LEU A 238 7.18 -9.11 1.91
N LEU A 239 6.06 -8.45 2.24
CA LEU A 239 4.91 -8.23 1.36
C LEU A 239 4.60 -6.73 1.37
N ARG A 240 4.69 -6.06 0.22
CA ARG A 240 4.34 -4.65 0.10
C ARG A 240 3.17 -4.48 -0.86
N HIS A 241 2.10 -3.86 -0.40
CA HIS A 241 0.86 -3.67 -1.17
C HIS A 241 0.32 -4.99 -1.73
N ILE A 242 0.32 -6.03 -0.90
CA ILE A 242 -0.19 -7.35 -1.25
C ILE A 242 -1.41 -7.69 -0.41
N ILE A 243 -1.31 -7.59 0.91
CA ILE A 243 -2.35 -8.07 1.82
C ILE A 243 -3.61 -7.20 1.71
N HIS A 244 -3.46 -5.93 1.43
CA HIS A 244 -4.58 -5.00 1.26
C HIS A 244 -5.48 -5.30 0.04
N ASP A 245 -4.99 -6.01 -0.97
CA ASP A 245 -5.78 -6.38 -2.15
C ASP A 245 -6.76 -7.53 -1.87
N TRP A 246 -6.63 -8.22 -0.75
CA TRP A 246 -7.27 -9.50 -0.49
C TRP A 246 -8.17 -9.49 0.74
N SER A 247 -9.23 -10.32 0.69
CA SER A 247 -10.06 -10.62 1.85
C SER A 247 -9.24 -11.23 3.00
N ASP A 248 -9.75 -11.18 4.23
CA ASP A 248 -9.07 -11.76 5.39
C ASP A 248 -8.74 -13.24 5.20
N ALA A 249 -9.67 -14.03 4.63
CA ALA A 249 -9.44 -15.45 4.37
C ALA A 249 -8.29 -15.69 3.38
N GLN A 250 -8.23 -14.93 2.30
CA GLN A 250 -7.16 -14.99 1.31
C GLN A 250 -5.83 -14.49 1.88
N SER A 251 -5.85 -13.41 2.64
CA SER A 251 -4.68 -12.88 3.36
C SER A 251 -4.10 -13.90 4.33
N VAL A 252 -4.94 -14.58 5.12
CA VAL A 252 -4.52 -15.68 6.00
C VAL A 252 -3.90 -16.84 5.22
N GLN A 253 -4.42 -17.17 4.03
CA GLN A 253 -3.83 -18.19 3.16
C GLN A 253 -2.42 -17.81 2.73
N ILE A 254 -2.20 -16.59 2.23
CA ILE A 254 -0.89 -16.08 1.83
C ILE A 254 0.09 -16.10 3.01
N LEU A 255 -0.32 -15.53 4.14
CA LEU A 255 0.50 -15.47 5.35
C LEU A 255 0.82 -16.87 5.90
N SER A 256 -0.12 -17.81 5.82
CA SER A 256 0.09 -19.19 6.22
C SER A 256 1.11 -19.90 5.31
N ASN A 257 1.13 -19.60 4.02
CA ASN A 257 2.15 -20.11 3.11
C ASN A 257 3.54 -19.55 3.46
N CYS A 258 3.64 -18.27 3.81
CA CYS A 258 4.86 -17.69 4.37
C CYS A 258 5.26 -18.38 5.69
N ARG A 259 4.28 -18.64 6.58
CA ARG A 259 4.52 -19.28 7.88
C ARG A 259 5.15 -20.67 7.78
N LYS A 260 4.79 -21.44 6.74
CA LYS A 260 5.31 -22.80 6.51
C LYS A 260 6.82 -22.81 6.24
N VAL A 261 7.36 -21.75 5.66
CA VAL A 261 8.76 -21.70 5.18
C VAL A 261 9.65 -20.77 6.00
N ILE A 262 9.08 -19.82 6.75
CA ILE A 262 9.84 -18.92 7.62
C ILE A 262 10.49 -19.74 8.76
N PRO A 263 11.83 -19.68 8.92
CA PRO A 263 12.52 -20.41 9.98
C PRO A 263 12.18 -19.85 11.37
N LYS A 264 12.50 -20.62 12.40
CA LYS A 264 12.40 -20.14 13.79
C LYS A 264 13.29 -18.89 13.98
N GLY A 265 12.71 -17.83 14.51
CA GLY A 265 13.37 -16.53 14.65
C GLY A 265 13.40 -15.69 13.39
N GLY A 266 12.85 -16.19 12.28
CA GLY A 266 12.62 -15.39 11.07
C GLY A 266 11.45 -14.40 11.24
N ARG A 267 11.40 -13.41 10.36
CA ARG A 267 10.48 -12.27 10.43
C ARG A 267 9.61 -12.20 9.19
N LEU A 268 8.36 -11.79 9.39
CA LEU A 268 7.43 -11.40 8.35
C LEU A 268 7.22 -9.89 8.44
N LEU A 269 7.34 -9.19 7.32
CA LEU A 269 7.13 -7.74 7.22
C LEU A 269 6.01 -7.48 6.22
N ILE A 270 4.95 -6.79 6.66
CA ILE A 270 3.90 -6.28 5.81
C ILE A 270 4.10 -4.77 5.71
N ILE A 271 4.26 -4.25 4.49
CA ILE A 271 4.50 -2.82 4.23
C ILE A 271 3.23 -2.25 3.60
N GLU A 272 2.38 -1.67 4.42
CA GLU A 272 1.06 -1.18 4.01
C GLU A 272 0.59 -0.04 4.91
N ALA A 273 -0.49 0.63 4.51
CA ALA A 273 -1.14 1.62 5.35
C ALA A 273 -1.72 0.95 6.61
N VAL A 274 -1.65 1.67 7.72
CA VAL A 274 -2.32 1.27 8.96
C VAL A 274 -3.37 2.33 9.28
N VAL A 275 -4.63 1.93 9.20
CA VAL A 275 -5.76 2.85 9.42
C VAL A 275 -5.80 3.28 10.89
N PRO A 276 -5.70 4.58 11.18
CA PRO A 276 -5.79 5.06 12.56
C PRO A 276 -7.23 4.96 13.08
N THR A 277 -7.35 4.66 14.36
CA THR A 277 -8.65 4.72 15.06
C THR A 277 -9.09 6.17 15.29
N GLY A 278 -10.39 6.38 15.54
CA GLY A 278 -10.94 7.71 15.84
C GLY A 278 -11.42 8.48 14.62
N ASN A 279 -11.69 9.79 14.80
CA ASN A 279 -12.42 10.60 13.83
C ASN A 279 -11.53 11.50 12.96
N GLU A 280 -10.22 11.49 13.19
CA GLU A 280 -9.29 12.31 12.41
C GLU A 280 -9.21 11.81 10.96
N SER A 281 -9.12 12.75 10.02
CA SER A 281 -8.91 12.41 8.62
C SER A 281 -7.53 11.82 8.41
N SER A 282 -7.42 10.86 7.51
CA SER A 282 -6.16 10.18 7.20
C SER A 282 -6.21 9.65 5.78
N LEU A 283 -5.11 9.79 5.05
CA LEU A 283 -4.97 9.19 3.71
C LEU A 283 -5.20 7.67 3.72
N ALA A 284 -4.89 6.97 4.83
CA ALA A 284 -5.18 5.54 4.95
C ALA A 284 -6.69 5.25 4.87
N LYS A 285 -7.53 6.12 5.45
CA LYS A 285 -9.00 5.99 5.35
C LYS A 285 -9.50 6.32 3.94
N ASP A 286 -8.87 7.28 3.26
CA ASP A 286 -9.22 7.62 1.89
C ASP A 286 -8.84 6.47 0.95
N PHE A 287 -7.66 5.85 1.15
CA PHE A 287 -7.24 4.65 0.41
C PHE A 287 -8.14 3.45 0.68
N ASP A 288 -8.58 3.23 1.91
CA ASP A 288 -9.52 2.16 2.24
C ASP A 288 -10.82 2.26 1.43
N MET A 289 -11.33 3.48 1.22
CA MET A 289 -12.47 3.70 0.33
C MET A 289 -12.16 3.34 -1.13
N VAL A 290 -10.95 3.66 -1.61
CA VAL A 290 -10.50 3.28 -2.96
C VAL A 290 -10.40 1.75 -3.08
N MET A 291 -9.81 1.09 -2.08
CA MET A 291 -9.68 -0.37 -2.05
C MET A 291 -11.04 -1.06 -2.06
N MET A 292 -11.99 -0.59 -1.26
CA MET A 292 -13.37 -1.12 -1.25
C MET A 292 -14.07 -1.00 -2.60
N VAL A 293 -13.90 0.13 -3.29
CA VAL A 293 -14.63 0.40 -4.55
C VAL A 293 -13.97 -0.25 -5.75
N LEU A 294 -12.63 -0.28 -5.83
CA LEU A 294 -11.89 -0.77 -7.00
C LEU A 294 -11.59 -2.27 -6.90
N PRO A 295 -10.58 -2.75 -6.16
CA PRO A 295 -10.25 -4.19 -6.14
C PRO A 295 -11.14 -5.02 -5.21
N GLY A 296 -11.82 -4.40 -4.24
CA GLY A 296 -12.49 -5.10 -3.14
C GLY A 296 -11.53 -5.48 -2.00
N GLY A 297 -10.42 -4.77 -1.90
CA GLY A 297 -9.43 -4.91 -0.85
C GLY A 297 -9.79 -4.15 0.44
N ILE A 298 -8.88 -4.16 1.41
CA ILE A 298 -9.11 -3.61 2.76
C ILE A 298 -7.81 -3.03 3.29
N GLU A 299 -7.77 -1.73 3.60
CA GLU A 299 -6.76 -1.18 4.49
C GLU A 299 -7.13 -1.48 5.95
N ARG A 300 -6.18 -1.90 6.75
CA ARG A 300 -6.46 -2.46 8.08
C ARG A 300 -5.91 -1.61 9.21
N THR A 301 -6.60 -1.63 10.33
CA THR A 301 -6.12 -1.07 11.61
C THR A 301 -5.03 -1.95 12.22
N ALA A 302 -4.29 -1.43 13.19
CA ALA A 302 -3.30 -2.21 13.95
C ALA A 302 -3.88 -3.47 14.59
N GLU A 303 -5.11 -3.39 15.11
CA GLU A 303 -5.81 -4.51 15.73
C GLU A 303 -6.18 -5.59 14.69
N GLU A 304 -6.62 -5.18 13.50
CA GLU A 304 -6.96 -6.09 12.40
C GLU A 304 -5.73 -6.81 11.86
N TYR A 305 -4.60 -6.11 11.68
CA TYR A 305 -3.32 -6.78 11.36
C TYR A 305 -2.93 -7.78 12.47
N GLY A 306 -3.12 -7.42 13.73
CA GLY A 306 -2.86 -8.33 14.86
C GLY A 306 -3.68 -9.61 14.78
N ARG A 307 -4.98 -9.50 14.49
CA ARG A 307 -5.89 -10.66 14.31
C ARG A 307 -5.51 -11.50 13.09
N LEU A 308 -5.18 -10.85 11.99
CA LEU A 308 -4.79 -11.52 10.74
C LEU A 308 -3.50 -12.34 10.93
N LEU A 309 -2.48 -11.74 11.54
CA LEU A 309 -1.22 -12.40 11.88
C LEU A 309 -1.44 -13.58 12.83
N GLU A 310 -2.32 -13.40 13.83
CA GLU A 310 -2.63 -14.47 14.79
C GLU A 310 -3.27 -15.69 14.13
N GLN A 311 -4.19 -15.48 13.18
CA GLN A 311 -4.82 -16.55 12.41
C GLN A 311 -3.80 -17.32 11.53
N ALA A 312 -2.75 -16.66 11.09
CA ALA A 312 -1.66 -17.26 10.32
C ALA A 312 -0.49 -17.79 11.17
N ASP A 313 -0.67 -17.97 12.50
CA ASP A 313 0.34 -18.48 13.46
C ASP A 313 1.59 -17.56 13.61
N PHE A 314 1.37 -16.24 13.43
CA PHE A 314 2.33 -15.21 13.81
C PHE A 314 1.85 -14.44 15.05
N LYS A 315 2.74 -13.68 15.65
CA LYS A 315 2.43 -12.69 16.68
C LYS A 315 2.85 -11.32 16.14
N LEU A 316 1.96 -10.34 16.20
CA LEU A 316 2.34 -8.95 15.94
C LEU A 316 3.46 -8.56 16.92
N SER A 317 4.60 -8.19 16.38
CA SER A 317 5.80 -7.81 17.12
C SER A 317 5.90 -6.30 17.29
N SER A 318 5.76 -5.57 16.20
CA SER A 318 5.81 -4.12 16.16
C SER A 318 5.06 -3.55 14.95
N ILE A 319 4.70 -2.29 15.04
CA ILE A 319 4.30 -1.46 13.89
C ILE A 319 5.20 -0.23 13.92
N THR A 320 6.04 -0.09 12.90
CA THR A 320 6.95 1.05 12.76
C THR A 320 6.38 1.99 11.69
N PRO A 321 5.90 3.17 12.07
CA PRO A 321 5.42 4.16 11.09
C PRO A 321 6.60 4.69 10.27
N THR A 322 6.31 5.07 9.02
CA THR A 322 7.25 5.77 8.16
C THR A 322 6.83 7.24 7.96
N THR A 323 7.63 8.01 7.24
CA THR A 323 7.27 9.37 6.84
C THR A 323 6.34 9.40 5.62
N SER A 324 5.91 8.22 5.12
CA SER A 324 4.95 8.07 4.03
C SER A 324 3.63 7.47 4.54
N LEU A 325 2.75 7.05 3.61
CA LEU A 325 1.47 6.41 3.94
C LEU A 325 1.64 5.07 4.66
N VAL A 326 2.69 4.31 4.31
CA VAL A 326 2.86 2.94 4.81
C VAL A 326 3.57 2.88 6.16
N SER A 327 3.30 1.82 6.89
CA SER A 327 4.04 1.39 8.07
C SER A 327 4.65 0.01 7.84
N VAL A 328 5.68 -0.34 8.60
CA VAL A 328 6.22 -1.70 8.64
C VAL A 328 5.55 -2.45 9.76
N VAL A 329 4.67 -3.39 9.42
CA VAL A 329 3.99 -4.29 10.35
C VAL A 329 4.80 -5.57 10.47
N GLU A 330 5.43 -5.81 11.62
CA GLU A 330 6.29 -6.97 11.84
C GLU A 330 5.55 -8.11 12.55
N GLY A 331 5.55 -9.28 11.94
CA GLY A 331 5.09 -10.54 12.50
C GLY A 331 6.25 -11.46 12.88
N ALA A 332 6.30 -11.88 14.13
CA ALA A 332 7.24 -12.89 14.61
C ALA A 332 6.60 -14.28 14.63
N THR A 333 7.38 -15.32 14.34
CA THR A 333 6.91 -16.71 14.41
C THR A 333 6.54 -17.08 15.85
N ARG A 334 5.35 -17.64 16.07
CA ARG A 334 4.96 -18.16 17.38
C ARG A 334 5.79 -19.41 17.74
N VAL A 335 6.35 -19.42 18.94
CA VAL A 335 6.95 -20.64 19.51
C VAL A 335 5.80 -21.50 20.05
N ARG A 336 5.49 -22.61 19.38
CA ARG A 336 4.46 -23.53 19.88
C ARG A 336 4.85 -24.07 21.26
N SER A 337 3.94 -24.00 22.21
CA SER A 337 4.15 -24.37 23.61
C SER A 337 4.44 -25.88 23.86
N SER A 338 4.45 -26.72 22.81
CA SER A 338 4.85 -28.15 22.90
C SER A 338 6.35 -28.34 23.23
N GLU A 339 7.23 -27.38 22.97
CA GLU A 339 8.65 -27.46 23.32
C GLU A 339 8.97 -27.10 24.78
N ARG A 340 7.99 -26.51 25.53
CA ARG A 340 8.20 -26.22 26.97
C ARG A 340 8.08 -27.43 27.91
N LYS A 341 7.62 -28.60 27.41
CA LYS A 341 7.46 -29.77 28.26
C LYS A 341 8.73 -30.67 28.37
N THR A 342 9.73 -30.46 27.55
CA THR A 342 10.91 -31.32 27.51
C THR A 342 12.08 -30.84 28.41
N LEU A 343 11.98 -29.68 29.05
CA LEU A 343 13.06 -29.13 29.91
C LEU A 343 12.80 -29.21 31.42
N LYS A 344 11.77 -29.93 31.86
CA LYS A 344 11.47 -30.12 33.31
C LYS A 344 11.62 -31.54 33.86
N THR A 345 12.36 -32.41 33.22
CA THR A 345 12.55 -33.76 33.75
C THR A 345 14.01 -34.23 33.67
N THR A 346 14.90 -33.56 34.42
CA THR A 346 16.14 -34.17 34.87
C THR A 346 16.72 -33.35 36.02
N ARG A 347 16.27 -33.69 37.24
CA ARG A 347 17.04 -33.64 38.50
C ARG A 347 16.13 -34.14 39.61
N ARG A 348 16.02 -35.47 39.76
CA ARG A 348 15.73 -36.11 41.03
C ARG A 348 17.09 -36.46 41.63
N LEU A 349 17.47 -35.75 42.67
CA LEU A 349 18.49 -36.22 43.62
C LEU A 349 17.82 -37.16 44.63
N PRO A 350 18.51 -38.22 45.15
CA PRO A 350 17.93 -39.21 46.04
C PRO A 350 17.75 -38.61 47.45
N ILE A 351 16.58 -38.83 48.02
CA ILE A 351 16.30 -38.52 49.45
C ILE A 351 16.71 -39.74 50.25
N ASN A 352 17.61 -39.52 51.19
CA ASN A 352 18.08 -40.49 52.16
C ASN A 352 17.12 -40.56 53.35
N HIS A 353 17.00 -41.78 53.89
CA HIS A 353 16.06 -42.16 54.97
C HIS A 353 16.45 -41.57 56.34
N GLY A 354 15.41 -41.31 57.14
CA GLY A 354 15.43 -41.56 58.59
C GLY A 354 15.17 -40.36 59.48
N PHE A 355 13.99 -40.36 60.11
CA PHE A 355 13.77 -40.35 61.54
C PHE A 355 12.28 -40.07 61.87
N PRO A 356 11.74 -40.60 63.00
CA PRO A 356 10.32 -40.85 63.17
C PRO A 356 9.56 -39.72 63.85
N LEU A 357 8.25 -39.74 63.66
CA LEU A 357 7.25 -38.84 64.24
C LEU A 357 7.00 -39.05 65.76
N PRO A 358 6.67 -38.07 66.58
CA PRO A 358 5.90 -38.23 67.77
C PRO A 358 4.42 -37.86 67.55
N ALA A 359 3.60 -38.57 68.31
CA ALA A 359 2.15 -38.62 68.25
C ALA A 359 1.41 -37.35 68.83
N PRO A 360 0.12 -37.23 68.55
CA PRO A 360 -0.65 -36.02 68.78
C PRO A 360 -1.16 -35.95 70.26
N ARG A 361 -1.14 -34.72 70.85
CA ARG A 361 -1.86 -34.42 72.12
C ARG A 361 -3.20 -33.77 71.79
N ARG A 362 -4.24 -34.36 72.38
CA ARG A 362 -5.60 -33.78 72.53
C ARG A 362 -5.59 -32.73 73.67
N SER A 363 -6.33 -31.69 73.53
CA SER A 363 -7.22 -31.07 74.54
C SER A 363 -7.93 -29.88 73.89
N THR A 364 -9.21 -29.98 73.80
CA THR A 364 -10.24 -29.37 74.67
C THR A 364 -10.06 -27.92 75.04
N LEU A 365 -10.73 -27.06 74.38
CA LEU A 365 -11.93 -26.32 74.71
C LEU A 365 -12.42 -25.53 73.53
#